data_d5474b161d85b5d5b62d37d62ac25f7f
#
_entry.id   d5474b161d85b5d5b62d37d62ac25f7f
#
_cell.length_a   1.000
_cell.length_b   1.000
_cell.length_c   1.000
_cell.angle_alpha   90.00
_cell.angle_beta   90.00
_cell.angle_gamma   90.00
#
_symmetry.space_group_name_H-M   'P 1'
#
loop_
_entity.id
_entity.type
_entity.pdbx_description
1 polymer ?
#
loop_
_entity_poly.entity_id
_entity_poly.type
_entity_poly.pdbx_seq_one_letter_code
_entity_poly.pdbx_strand_id
1 'polypeptide(L)'
;MLESLILRRVAALILCVLGVPAAAGEDAGGARVSSSSQWSAAMSRADVALGRIDADHDDGYLYRLPYGDDVSFPIIQGYDAKLSHRGAERFTLDFGMPVGTPVHAARDGVVVLVEDSHDTGCAREQCGRFANFVVVLHADGTTGEYFHLARGSVRVRRGERVARGQWLALSGNTGFSTAPHLHFGVYRTGRDLTTESLAVRFQTRSGALGTPRSGAHYLNPPD
;
A
#
# COMPACT_ATOMS: atom_id res chain seq x y z
N MET A 1 -10.29 10.85 11.52
CA MET A 1 -9.52 12.12 11.58
C MET A 1 -8.01 11.92 11.79
N LEU A 2 -7.55 10.96 12.57
CA LEU A 2 -6.11 10.72 12.79
C LEU A 2 -5.45 9.84 11.71
N GLU A 3 -6.15 8.88 11.13
CA GLU A 3 -5.69 8.18 9.90
C GLU A 3 -5.50 9.18 8.76
N SER A 4 -6.40 10.14 8.62
CA SER A 4 -6.21 11.31 7.75
C SER A 4 -4.96 12.15 8.12
N LEU A 5 -4.51 12.15 9.37
CA LEU A 5 -3.27 12.83 9.78
C LEU A 5 -2.01 12.02 9.45
N ILE A 6 -2.08 10.69 9.54
CA ILE A 6 -1.00 9.80 9.10
C ILE A 6 -0.90 9.86 7.58
N LEU A 7 -2.00 9.80 6.86
CA LEU A 7 -2.07 9.99 5.40
C LEU A 7 -1.58 11.39 4.97
N ARG A 8 -1.91 12.46 5.71
CA ARG A 8 -1.34 13.81 5.49
C ARG A 8 0.15 13.85 5.80
N ARG A 9 0.65 13.06 6.77
CA ARG A 9 2.09 12.92 7.04
C ARG A 9 2.77 12.04 6.00
N VAL A 10 2.11 11.01 5.48
CA VAL A 10 2.58 10.22 4.34
C VAL A 10 2.71 11.10 3.11
N ALA A 11 1.72 11.91 2.77
CA ALA A 11 1.81 12.90 1.69
C ALA A 11 2.89 13.96 1.95
N ALA A 12 3.03 14.48 3.18
CA ALA A 12 4.03 15.47 3.56
C ALA A 12 5.46 14.90 3.63
N LEU A 13 5.64 13.63 4.05
CA LEU A 13 6.94 12.96 4.05
C LEU A 13 7.41 12.60 2.63
N ILE A 14 6.52 12.28 1.73
CA ILE A 14 6.83 12.11 0.30
C ILE A 14 7.45 13.41 -0.23
N LEU A 15 6.95 14.58 0.17
CA LEU A 15 7.50 15.90 -0.19
C LEU A 15 8.94 16.16 0.33
N CYS A 16 9.27 15.74 1.55
CA CYS A 16 10.63 15.93 2.12
C CYS A 16 11.70 15.03 1.48
N VAL A 17 11.31 13.94 0.83
CA VAL A 17 12.19 12.88 0.38
C VAL A 17 12.78 13.13 -0.99
N LEU A 18 12.14 13.94 -1.82
CA LEU A 18 12.57 14.24 -3.18
C LEU A 18 13.42 15.52 -3.31
N GLY A 19 13.75 16.17 -2.19
CA GLY A 19 14.48 17.43 -2.12
C GLY A 19 15.99 17.32 -1.88
N VAL A 20 16.65 16.16 -2.07
CA VAL A 20 18.10 16.02 -1.88
C VAL A 20 18.83 16.13 -3.22
N PRO A 21 19.75 17.12 -3.39
CA PRO A 21 20.58 17.19 -4.58
C PRO A 21 21.55 16.00 -4.61
N ALA A 22 21.71 15.40 -5.78
CA ALA A 22 22.68 14.34 -6.02
C ALA A 22 24.10 14.85 -5.79
N ALA A 23 24.80 14.30 -4.79
CA ALA A 23 26.25 14.41 -4.68
C ALA A 23 26.88 13.29 -5.53
N ALA A 24 27.78 13.69 -6.42
CA ALA A 24 28.55 12.79 -7.26
C ALA A 24 29.55 11.98 -6.41
N GLY A 25 29.63 10.68 -6.68
CA GLY A 25 30.64 9.77 -6.16
C GLY A 25 30.85 8.65 -7.18
N GLU A 26 32.08 8.49 -7.62
CA GLU A 26 32.56 7.68 -8.74
C GLU A 26 32.62 6.16 -8.44
N ASP A 27 32.38 5.41 -9.50
CA ASP A 27 32.85 4.08 -9.92
C ASP A 27 33.00 2.89 -8.95
N ALA A 28 32.19 1.84 -9.20
CA ALA A 28 32.67 0.46 -9.31
C ALA A 28 31.72 -0.33 -10.25
N GLY A 29 32.31 -0.97 -11.25
CA GLY A 29 31.62 -1.55 -12.40
C GLY A 29 30.74 -2.75 -12.11
N GLY A 30 29.69 -2.89 -12.88
CA GLY A 30 28.82 -4.08 -12.97
C GLY A 30 27.47 -3.79 -13.60
N ALA A 31 27.23 -4.29 -14.81
CA ALA A 31 25.97 -4.43 -15.53
C ALA A 31 25.12 -3.15 -15.72
N ARG A 32 25.32 -2.48 -16.83
CA ARG A 32 24.41 -1.43 -17.32
C ARG A 32 23.06 -2.02 -17.72
N VAL A 33 22.07 -1.86 -16.87
CA VAL A 33 20.67 -1.94 -17.25
C VAL A 33 20.25 -0.55 -17.72
N SER A 34 19.70 -0.45 -18.91
CA SER A 34 19.23 0.78 -19.54
C SER A 34 18.11 1.43 -18.73
N SER A 35 18.44 2.36 -17.84
CA SER A 35 17.54 2.78 -16.77
C SER A 35 17.12 4.25 -16.79
N SER A 36 17.68 5.10 -17.66
CA SER A 36 17.38 6.54 -17.59
C SER A 36 15.94 6.91 -17.97
N SER A 37 15.35 6.24 -18.97
CA SER A 37 13.98 6.52 -19.41
C SER A 37 12.91 5.97 -18.44
N GLN A 38 13.17 4.83 -17.81
CA GLN A 38 12.26 4.24 -16.83
C GLN A 38 12.31 4.96 -15.49
N TRP A 39 13.49 5.45 -15.08
CA TRP A 39 13.64 6.30 -13.90
C TRP A 39 13.01 7.68 -14.09
N SER A 40 13.16 8.27 -15.26
CA SER A 40 12.50 9.53 -15.62
C SER A 40 10.97 9.37 -15.60
N ALA A 41 10.44 8.25 -16.09
CA ALA A 41 9.04 7.93 -16.01
C ALA A 41 8.57 7.65 -14.57
N ALA A 42 9.38 6.99 -13.73
CA ALA A 42 9.07 6.76 -12.32
C ALA A 42 9.14 8.05 -11.49
N MET A 43 10.07 8.96 -11.79
CA MET A 43 10.15 10.29 -11.18
C MET A 43 8.94 11.15 -11.59
N SER A 44 8.58 11.14 -12.87
CA SER A 44 7.37 11.81 -13.36
C SER A 44 6.09 11.27 -12.68
N ARG A 45 6.05 9.98 -12.35
CA ARG A 45 4.95 9.33 -11.62
C ARG A 45 4.97 9.62 -10.12
N ALA A 46 6.15 9.83 -9.54
CA ALA A 46 6.27 10.36 -8.19
C ALA A 46 5.72 11.80 -8.11
N ASP A 47 5.93 12.61 -9.14
CA ASP A 47 5.34 13.95 -9.24
C ASP A 47 3.81 13.90 -9.36
N VAL A 48 3.24 12.88 -10.00
CA VAL A 48 1.80 12.60 -10.02
C VAL A 48 1.30 12.26 -8.61
N ALA A 49 1.94 11.32 -7.92
CA ALA A 49 1.58 10.91 -6.56
C ALA A 49 1.75 12.06 -5.53
N LEU A 50 2.61 13.04 -5.82
CA LEU A 50 2.81 14.25 -5.02
C LEU A 50 1.83 15.38 -5.34
N GLY A 51 0.82 15.14 -6.16
CA GLY A 51 -0.17 16.16 -6.54
C GLY A 51 0.34 17.19 -7.53
N ARG A 52 1.52 16.98 -8.14
CA ARG A 52 2.04 17.88 -9.18
C ARG A 52 1.40 17.63 -10.54
N ILE A 53 0.88 16.44 -10.77
CA ILE A 53 0.16 16.01 -11.97
C ILE A 53 -1.01 15.14 -11.52
N ASP A 54 -2.14 15.15 -12.23
CA ASP A 54 -3.26 14.25 -11.93
C ASP A 54 -2.83 12.80 -12.18
N ALA A 55 -3.07 11.92 -11.20
CA ALA A 55 -2.86 10.50 -11.35
C ALA A 55 -3.89 9.94 -12.34
N ASP A 56 -3.42 9.26 -13.37
CA ASP A 56 -4.26 8.57 -14.33
C ASP A 56 -4.42 7.11 -13.89
N HIS A 57 -5.48 6.84 -13.13
CA HIS A 57 -5.77 5.51 -12.63
C HIS A 57 -6.23 4.58 -13.76
N ASP A 58 -5.55 3.43 -13.89
CA ASP A 58 -5.97 2.37 -14.81
C ASP A 58 -7.10 1.54 -14.20
N ASP A 59 -8.34 1.91 -14.48
CA ASP A 59 -9.55 1.20 -14.03
C ASP A 59 -9.65 -0.24 -14.55
N GLY A 60 -8.89 -0.60 -15.58
CA GLY A 60 -8.82 -1.94 -16.15
C GLY A 60 -7.88 -2.89 -15.40
N TYR A 61 -6.96 -2.37 -14.57
CA TYR A 61 -5.98 -3.20 -13.89
C TYR A 61 -6.65 -4.14 -12.86
N LEU A 62 -6.24 -5.40 -12.86
CA LEU A 62 -6.70 -6.41 -11.89
C LEU A 62 -5.63 -6.62 -10.83
N TYR A 63 -5.87 -6.11 -9.64
CA TYR A 63 -4.98 -6.28 -8.48
C TYR A 63 -5.00 -7.74 -7.99
N ARG A 64 -3.88 -8.21 -7.45
CA ARG A 64 -3.83 -9.45 -6.67
C ARG A 64 -4.36 -9.17 -5.26
N LEU A 65 -5.01 -10.17 -4.65
CA LEU A 65 -5.28 -10.11 -3.21
C LEU A 65 -3.95 -10.13 -2.44
N PRO A 66 -3.80 -9.35 -1.36
CA PRO A 66 -2.50 -9.09 -0.71
C PRO A 66 -2.02 -10.24 0.20
N TYR A 67 -2.22 -11.48 -0.23
CA TYR A 67 -1.80 -12.71 0.48
C TYR A 67 -1.48 -13.84 -0.50
N GLY A 68 -1.03 -15.00 0.02
CA GLY A 68 -0.64 -16.17 -0.78
C GLY A 68 -1.79 -16.81 -1.57
N ASP A 69 -1.46 -17.73 -2.48
CA ASP A 69 -2.40 -18.26 -3.47
C ASP A 69 -3.43 -19.23 -2.93
N ASP A 70 -3.01 -20.13 -2.03
CA ASP A 70 -3.82 -21.21 -1.52
C ASP A 70 -4.49 -20.90 -0.17
N VAL A 71 -4.51 -19.62 0.19
CA VAL A 71 -5.13 -19.16 1.43
C VAL A 71 -6.20 -18.12 1.13
N SER A 72 -7.20 -18.04 2.00
CA SER A 72 -8.22 -17.00 1.95
C SER A 72 -8.53 -16.48 3.34
N PHE A 73 -8.83 -15.21 3.43
CA PHE A 73 -9.19 -14.55 4.69
C PHE A 73 -10.53 -13.85 4.55
N PRO A 74 -11.34 -13.80 5.64
CA PRO A 74 -12.59 -13.06 5.61
C PRO A 74 -12.31 -11.57 5.42
N ILE A 75 -13.08 -10.91 4.58
CA ILE A 75 -13.14 -9.46 4.57
C ILE A 75 -13.98 -9.02 5.77
N ILE A 76 -13.35 -8.48 6.81
CA ILE A 76 -14.05 -8.00 8.01
C ILE A 76 -14.68 -6.63 7.80
N GLN A 77 -14.07 -5.78 6.97
CA GLN A 77 -14.65 -4.55 6.45
C GLN A 77 -14.40 -4.43 4.94
N GLY A 78 -15.46 -4.27 4.17
CA GLY A 78 -15.44 -4.04 2.72
C GLY A 78 -15.55 -2.55 2.39
N TYR A 79 -15.75 -2.24 1.12
CA TYR A 79 -16.02 -0.89 0.64
C TYR A 79 -17.28 -0.31 1.30
N ASP A 80 -17.28 0.99 1.60
CA ASP A 80 -18.37 1.70 2.27
C ASP A 80 -18.77 1.15 3.65
N ALA A 81 -17.91 0.37 4.31
CA ALA A 81 -18.20 -0.19 5.62
C ALA A 81 -18.35 0.91 6.68
N LYS A 82 -19.40 0.78 7.51
CA LYS A 82 -19.85 1.87 8.40
C LYS A 82 -18.89 2.24 9.51
N LEU A 83 -17.96 1.36 9.89
CA LEU A 83 -17.10 1.58 11.04
C LEU A 83 -16.00 2.61 10.73
N SER A 84 -15.09 2.32 9.80
CA SER A 84 -13.95 3.20 9.46
C SER A 84 -13.82 3.51 7.96
N HIS A 85 -14.40 2.70 7.07
CA HIS A 85 -14.25 2.86 5.63
C HIS A 85 -15.22 3.92 5.07
N ARG A 86 -14.90 5.21 5.34
CA ARG A 86 -15.69 6.38 4.93
C ARG A 86 -14.78 7.51 4.45
N GLY A 87 -15.32 8.42 3.67
CA GLY A 87 -14.57 9.56 3.16
C GLY A 87 -13.36 9.09 2.35
N ALA A 88 -12.17 9.51 2.73
CA ALA A 88 -10.93 9.13 2.06
C ALA A 88 -10.64 7.61 2.12
N GLU A 89 -11.15 6.91 3.13
CA GLU A 89 -10.97 5.46 3.35
C GLU A 89 -12.09 4.60 2.76
N ARG A 90 -12.99 5.19 2.01
CA ARG A 90 -14.23 4.55 1.53
C ARG A 90 -14.02 3.22 0.80
N PHE A 91 -12.94 3.10 0.05
CA PHE A 91 -12.64 1.95 -0.80
C PHE A 91 -11.44 1.14 -0.28
N THR A 92 -11.28 1.06 1.04
CA THR A 92 -10.31 0.19 1.68
C THR A 92 -10.93 -1.15 2.09
N LEU A 93 -10.06 -2.11 2.39
CA LEU A 93 -10.44 -3.47 2.78
C LEU A 93 -9.67 -3.87 4.02
N ASP A 94 -10.37 -4.45 4.99
CA ASP A 94 -9.76 -5.12 6.13
C ASP A 94 -9.88 -6.63 5.95
N PHE A 95 -8.74 -7.30 5.80
CA PHE A 95 -8.65 -8.76 5.73
C PHE A 95 -8.36 -9.31 7.13
N GLY A 96 -9.25 -10.15 7.68
CA GLY A 96 -9.10 -10.79 8.98
C GLY A 96 -7.94 -11.80 8.98
N MET A 97 -6.72 -11.31 8.95
CA MET A 97 -5.49 -12.11 8.89
C MET A 97 -4.90 -12.26 10.29
N PRO A 98 -4.63 -13.49 10.76
CA PRO A 98 -3.89 -13.72 11.99
C PRO A 98 -2.53 -13.02 11.98
N VAL A 99 -2.04 -12.58 13.15
CA VAL A 99 -0.66 -12.05 13.27
C VAL A 99 0.35 -13.06 12.73
N GLY A 100 1.30 -12.57 11.93
CA GLY A 100 2.34 -13.42 11.35
C GLY A 100 2.00 -14.03 10.00
N THR A 101 0.86 -13.64 9.39
CA THR A 101 0.49 -14.09 8.04
C THR A 101 1.28 -13.30 7.00
N PRO A 102 1.88 -13.94 5.97
CA PRO A 102 2.56 -13.25 4.89
C PRO A 102 1.66 -12.29 4.13
N VAL A 103 2.12 -11.04 3.98
CA VAL A 103 1.49 -9.97 3.19
C VAL A 103 2.26 -9.79 1.90
N HIS A 104 1.55 -9.78 0.78
CA HIS A 104 2.13 -9.74 -0.56
C HIS A 104 1.72 -8.48 -1.32
N ALA A 105 2.58 -8.03 -2.23
CA ALA A 105 2.29 -6.88 -3.09
C ALA A 105 1.10 -7.17 -4.02
N ALA A 106 0.07 -6.35 -3.95
CA ALA A 106 -1.12 -6.49 -4.80
C ALA A 106 -0.86 -6.10 -6.26
N ARG A 107 0.15 -5.24 -6.49
CA ARG A 107 0.61 -4.76 -7.79
C ARG A 107 2.11 -4.44 -7.71
N ASP A 108 2.80 -4.55 -8.84
CA ASP A 108 4.20 -4.13 -8.96
C ASP A 108 4.38 -2.63 -8.74
N GLY A 109 5.56 -2.24 -8.28
CA GLY A 109 5.85 -0.84 -8.04
C GLY A 109 7.20 -0.59 -7.35
N VAL A 110 7.32 0.57 -6.73
CA VAL A 110 8.48 0.99 -5.95
C VAL A 110 8.04 1.30 -4.52
N VAL A 111 8.73 0.73 -3.54
CA VAL A 111 8.48 1.04 -2.12
C VAL A 111 8.89 2.48 -1.84
N VAL A 112 7.95 3.32 -1.43
CA VAL A 112 8.19 4.74 -1.14
C VAL A 112 8.24 5.04 0.35
N LEU A 113 7.51 4.29 1.17
CA LEU A 113 7.52 4.44 2.63
C LEU A 113 7.48 3.09 3.32
N VAL A 114 8.15 3.02 4.47
CA VAL A 114 8.15 1.89 5.40
C VAL A 114 8.17 2.41 6.83
N GLU A 115 7.35 1.83 7.69
CA GLU A 115 7.44 1.92 9.14
C GLU A 115 7.32 0.50 9.73
N ASP A 116 8.22 0.13 10.63
CA ASP A 116 8.36 -1.26 11.11
C ASP A 116 8.79 -1.35 12.59
N SER A 117 8.78 -0.24 13.32
CA SER A 117 9.38 -0.16 14.65
C SER A 117 8.40 -0.39 15.81
N HIS A 118 7.09 -0.29 15.53
CA HIS A 118 6.06 -0.29 16.56
C HIS A 118 5.54 -1.69 16.90
N ASP A 119 5.19 -1.90 18.18
CA ASP A 119 4.55 -3.12 18.68
C ASP A 119 3.18 -2.86 19.34
N THR A 120 2.75 -1.62 19.33
CA THR A 120 1.55 -1.15 20.02
C THR A 120 0.37 -1.05 19.07
N GLY A 121 -0.76 -1.67 19.46
CA GLY A 121 -2.06 -1.48 18.83
C GLY A 121 -3.16 -1.29 19.86
N CYS A 122 -4.15 -0.47 19.57
CA CYS A 122 -5.31 -0.28 20.43
C CYS A 122 -6.51 0.31 19.69
N ALA A 123 -7.71 0.14 20.27
CA ALA A 123 -8.99 0.62 19.75
C ALA A 123 -9.22 2.15 19.89
N ARG A 124 -8.15 2.94 19.93
CA ARG A 124 -8.22 4.40 20.06
C ARG A 124 -7.50 5.06 18.90
N GLU A 125 -8.08 6.11 18.33
CA GLU A 125 -7.49 6.84 17.18
C GLU A 125 -6.03 7.30 17.46
N GLN A 126 -5.69 7.64 18.71
CA GLN A 126 -4.32 8.04 19.07
C GLN A 126 -3.28 6.95 18.82
N CYS A 127 -3.69 5.68 18.79
CA CYS A 127 -2.81 4.58 18.46
C CYS A 127 -2.43 4.54 16.97
N GLY A 128 -3.16 5.22 16.10
CA GLY A 128 -2.84 5.27 14.66
C GLY A 128 -1.37 5.61 14.38
N ARG A 129 -0.76 6.49 15.20
CA ARG A 129 0.68 6.85 15.09
C ARG A 129 1.66 5.68 15.28
N PHE A 130 1.20 4.57 15.81
CA PHE A 130 1.99 3.35 16.02
C PHE A 130 1.72 2.27 14.97
N ALA A 131 1.06 2.62 13.88
CA ALA A 131 0.88 1.69 12.79
C ALA A 131 2.20 1.40 12.06
N ASN A 132 2.52 0.12 11.86
CA ASN A 132 3.54 -0.28 10.90
C ASN A 132 2.89 -0.43 9.53
N PHE A 133 3.64 -0.05 8.48
CA PHE A 133 3.10 -0.04 7.13
C PHE A 133 4.18 -0.13 6.05
N VAL A 134 3.75 -0.53 4.86
CA VAL A 134 4.48 -0.41 3.60
C VAL A 134 3.60 0.33 2.60
N VAL A 135 4.19 1.28 1.87
CA VAL A 135 3.54 1.99 0.76
C VAL A 135 4.32 1.73 -0.53
N VAL A 136 3.61 1.24 -1.55
CA VAL A 136 4.16 0.92 -2.87
C VAL A 136 3.56 1.87 -3.90
N LEU A 137 4.40 2.65 -4.57
CA LEU A 137 4.03 3.53 -5.69
C LEU A 137 3.96 2.72 -6.98
N HIS A 138 2.81 2.72 -7.61
CA HIS A 138 2.56 2.04 -8.88
C HIS A 138 2.91 2.91 -10.09
N ALA A 139 2.94 2.28 -11.25
CA ALA A 139 3.31 2.89 -12.51
C ALA A 139 2.35 4.01 -12.99
N ASP A 140 1.09 3.98 -12.55
CA ASP A 140 0.06 4.98 -12.86
C ASP A 140 -0.03 6.12 -11.83
N GLY A 141 0.90 6.18 -10.87
CA GLY A 141 0.93 7.20 -9.82
C GLY A 141 0.04 6.91 -8.61
N THR A 142 -0.72 5.82 -8.61
CA THR A 142 -1.44 5.37 -7.42
C THR A 142 -0.51 4.70 -6.42
N THR A 143 -0.92 4.62 -5.15
CA THR A 143 -0.19 3.87 -4.12
C THR A 143 -1.01 2.69 -3.61
N GLY A 144 -0.35 1.54 -3.42
CA GLY A 144 -0.87 0.43 -2.64
C GLY A 144 -0.36 0.54 -1.21
N GLU A 145 -1.25 0.57 -0.22
CA GLU A 145 -0.91 0.83 1.17
C GLU A 145 -1.33 -0.35 2.05
N TYR A 146 -0.39 -0.84 2.88
CA TYR A 146 -0.51 -2.06 3.69
C TYR A 146 -0.24 -1.70 5.14
N PHE A 147 -1.27 -1.67 6.01
CA PHE A 147 -1.18 -1.24 7.39
C PHE A 147 -1.36 -2.36 8.41
N HIS A 148 -1.07 -2.02 9.66
CA HIS A 148 -1.15 -2.88 10.84
C HIS A 148 -0.18 -4.06 10.83
N LEU A 149 0.98 -3.89 10.19
CA LEU A 149 2.00 -4.92 10.06
C LEU A 149 2.67 -5.26 11.40
N ALA A 150 3.21 -6.46 11.51
CA ALA A 150 3.95 -6.89 12.69
C ALA A 150 5.31 -6.16 12.79
N ARG A 151 5.75 -5.88 14.00
CA ARG A 151 7.05 -5.25 14.26
C ARG A 151 8.20 -6.09 13.73
N GLY A 152 9.18 -5.45 13.07
CA GLY A 152 10.41 -6.09 12.58
C GLY A 152 10.16 -7.11 11.46
N SER A 153 8.99 -7.04 10.80
CA SER A 153 8.59 -8.06 9.81
C SER A 153 8.76 -7.63 8.37
N VAL A 154 8.99 -6.35 8.12
CA VAL A 154 9.12 -5.82 6.75
C VAL A 154 10.39 -6.35 6.09
N ARG A 155 10.25 -6.88 4.88
CA ARG A 155 11.30 -7.53 4.08
C ARG A 155 11.83 -6.68 2.95
N VAL A 156 11.23 -5.52 2.74
CA VAL A 156 11.56 -4.60 1.66
C VAL A 156 12.01 -3.27 2.24
N ARG A 157 12.73 -2.48 1.46
CA ARG A 157 13.23 -1.17 1.86
C ARG A 157 12.79 -0.10 0.90
N ARG A 158 12.74 1.12 1.38
CA ARG A 158 12.46 2.28 0.54
C ARG A 158 13.39 2.36 -0.68
N GLY A 159 12.81 2.65 -1.86
CA GLY A 159 13.47 2.65 -3.15
C GLY A 159 13.55 1.29 -3.83
N GLU A 160 13.19 0.20 -3.13
CA GLU A 160 13.19 -1.14 -3.70
C GLU A 160 12.02 -1.33 -4.69
N ARG A 161 12.30 -1.99 -5.81
CA ARG A 161 11.27 -2.45 -6.74
C ARG A 161 10.69 -3.75 -6.25
N VAL A 162 9.37 -3.83 -6.23
CA VAL A 162 8.64 -5.05 -5.88
C VAL A 162 7.80 -5.52 -7.05
N ALA A 163 7.76 -6.82 -7.23
CA ALA A 163 6.87 -7.46 -8.20
C ALA A 163 5.51 -7.72 -7.56
N ARG A 164 4.44 -7.74 -8.37
CA ARG A 164 3.13 -8.25 -7.96
C ARG A 164 3.27 -9.66 -7.39
N GLY A 165 2.71 -9.90 -6.20
CA GLY A 165 2.85 -11.17 -5.49
C GLY A 165 4.10 -11.29 -4.61
N GLN A 166 5.05 -10.37 -4.67
CA GLN A 166 6.24 -10.40 -3.81
C GLN A 166 5.87 -10.25 -2.33
N TRP A 167 6.50 -11.07 -1.48
CA TRP A 167 6.32 -10.97 -0.02
C TRP A 167 6.92 -9.68 0.54
N LEU A 168 6.08 -8.85 1.18
CA LEU A 168 6.45 -7.54 1.73
C LEU A 168 6.74 -7.57 3.23
N ALA A 169 5.87 -8.22 4.01
CA ALA A 169 5.90 -8.19 5.48
C ALA A 169 5.01 -9.31 6.05
N LEU A 170 4.84 -9.30 7.38
CA LEU A 170 3.83 -10.11 8.07
C LEU A 170 2.71 -9.19 8.59
N SER A 171 1.46 -9.68 8.54
CA SER A 171 0.32 -9.04 9.18
C SER A 171 0.50 -8.97 10.70
N GLY A 172 -0.10 -7.98 11.32
CA GLY A 172 0.02 -7.73 12.76
C GLY A 172 -1.26 -7.19 13.38
N ASN A 173 -1.08 -6.31 14.37
CA ASN A 173 -2.16 -5.62 15.07
C ASN A 173 -1.65 -4.28 15.62
N THR A 174 -0.77 -3.60 14.90
CA THR A 174 -0.18 -2.32 15.31
C THR A 174 -1.03 -1.13 14.88
N GLY A 175 -0.96 -0.01 15.61
CA GLY A 175 -1.70 1.18 15.28
C GLY A 175 -3.14 1.21 15.82
N PHE A 176 -4.05 1.91 15.15
CA PHE A 176 -5.48 1.92 15.47
C PHE A 176 -6.13 0.65 14.95
N SER A 177 -6.17 -0.36 15.80
CA SER A 177 -6.70 -1.68 15.47
C SER A 177 -7.36 -2.32 16.67
N THR A 178 -8.51 -2.98 16.46
CA THR A 178 -9.28 -3.67 17.50
C THR A 178 -9.01 -5.17 17.53
N ALA A 179 -8.49 -5.74 16.44
CA ALA A 179 -8.18 -7.15 16.29
C ALA A 179 -7.14 -7.33 15.15
N PRO A 180 -6.39 -8.43 15.13
CA PRO A 180 -5.46 -8.73 14.05
C PRO A 180 -6.13 -8.69 12.67
N HIS A 181 -5.60 -7.87 11.78
CA HIS A 181 -6.04 -7.77 10.39
C HIS A 181 -4.98 -7.07 9.52
N LEU A 182 -5.11 -7.19 8.22
CA LEU A 182 -4.43 -6.34 7.25
C LEU A 182 -5.43 -5.31 6.75
N HIS A 183 -5.16 -4.02 6.97
CA HIS A 183 -5.83 -2.93 6.28
C HIS A 183 -5.09 -2.67 4.96
N PHE A 184 -5.83 -2.68 3.86
CA PHE A 184 -5.30 -2.47 2.51
C PHE A 184 -6.17 -1.51 1.71
N GLY A 185 -5.52 -0.58 1.01
CA GLY A 185 -6.18 0.30 0.07
C GLY A 185 -5.27 0.67 -1.09
N VAL A 186 -5.89 1.09 -2.19
CA VAL A 186 -5.21 1.77 -3.29
C VAL A 186 -5.66 3.22 -3.30
N TYR A 187 -4.70 4.15 -3.36
CA TYR A 187 -4.99 5.56 -3.17
C TYR A 187 -4.46 6.40 -4.31
N ARG A 188 -5.13 7.53 -4.51
CA ARG A 188 -4.71 8.63 -5.34
C ARG A 188 -4.48 9.85 -4.47
N THR A 189 -3.41 10.60 -4.74
CA THR A 189 -3.17 11.90 -4.10
C THR A 189 -3.49 13.01 -5.08
N GLY A 190 -4.42 13.89 -4.73
CA GLY A 190 -4.79 15.06 -5.51
C GLY A 190 -3.73 16.17 -5.47
N ARG A 191 -3.87 17.19 -6.32
CA ARG A 191 -2.96 18.36 -6.38
C ARG A 191 -2.94 19.19 -5.09
N ASP A 192 -4.02 19.13 -4.32
CA ASP A 192 -4.17 19.76 -3.01
C ASP A 192 -3.61 18.89 -1.87
N LEU A 193 -2.91 17.81 -2.21
CA LEU A 193 -2.36 16.80 -1.29
C LEU A 193 -3.43 16.04 -0.49
N THR A 194 -4.68 16.11 -0.89
CA THR A 194 -5.70 15.20 -0.37
C THR A 194 -5.49 13.80 -0.95
N THR A 195 -5.60 12.79 -0.09
CA THR A 195 -5.49 11.39 -0.47
C THR A 195 -6.87 10.75 -0.37
N GLU A 196 -7.25 9.99 -1.37
CA GLU A 196 -8.51 9.24 -1.37
C GLU A 196 -8.29 7.83 -1.89
N SER A 197 -8.97 6.86 -1.29
CA SER A 197 -8.96 5.49 -1.74
C SER A 197 -9.77 5.32 -3.02
N LEU A 198 -9.37 4.38 -3.87
CA LEU A 198 -9.97 4.06 -5.15
C LEU A 198 -10.65 2.69 -5.10
N ALA A 199 -11.82 2.60 -5.71
CA ALA A 199 -12.47 1.31 -5.95
C ALA A 199 -11.69 0.56 -7.04
N VAL A 200 -10.94 -0.45 -6.65
CA VAL A 200 -10.14 -1.27 -7.56
C VAL A 200 -10.75 -2.65 -7.78
N ARG A 201 -10.34 -3.31 -8.86
CA ARG A 201 -10.77 -4.67 -9.19
C ARG A 201 -9.68 -5.67 -8.83
N PHE A 202 -10.08 -6.82 -8.33
CA PHE A 202 -9.16 -7.91 -7.99
C PHE A 202 -9.30 -9.07 -8.95
N GLN A 203 -8.20 -9.72 -9.25
CA GLN A 203 -8.19 -11.03 -9.88
C GLN A 203 -8.34 -12.09 -8.80
N THR A 204 -9.34 -12.94 -8.94
CA THR A 204 -9.57 -14.07 -8.03
C THR A 204 -9.61 -15.37 -8.81
N ARG A 205 -9.54 -16.51 -8.11
CA ARG A 205 -9.72 -17.84 -8.71
C ARG A 205 -11.06 -18.00 -9.45
N SER A 206 -12.08 -17.25 -9.03
CA SER A 206 -13.41 -17.25 -9.64
C SER A 206 -13.60 -16.18 -10.72
N GLY A 207 -12.54 -15.43 -11.10
CA GLY A 207 -12.58 -14.35 -12.07
C GLY A 207 -12.40 -12.96 -11.45
N ALA A 208 -12.69 -11.94 -12.23
CA ALA A 208 -12.55 -10.54 -11.81
C ALA A 208 -13.61 -10.17 -10.76
N LEU A 209 -13.17 -9.56 -9.66
CA LEU A 209 -14.00 -9.11 -8.54
C LEU A 209 -13.94 -7.58 -8.46
N GLY A 210 -15.06 -6.91 -8.68
CA GLY A 210 -15.16 -5.44 -8.61
C GLY A 210 -15.54 -4.90 -7.24
N THR A 211 -16.34 -5.65 -6.47
CA THR A 211 -16.84 -5.19 -5.16
C THR A 211 -16.64 -6.29 -4.13
N PRO A 212 -15.54 -6.27 -3.38
CA PRO A 212 -15.33 -7.18 -2.26
C PRO A 212 -16.38 -6.97 -1.16
N ARG A 213 -16.95 -8.07 -0.66
CA ARG A 213 -18.06 -8.02 0.32
C ARG A 213 -17.59 -8.46 1.70
N SER A 214 -18.01 -7.73 2.73
CA SER A 214 -17.81 -8.16 4.13
C SER A 214 -18.34 -9.56 4.38
N GLY A 215 -17.61 -10.37 5.12
CA GLY A 215 -17.88 -11.78 5.40
C GLY A 215 -17.47 -12.75 4.29
N ALA A 216 -17.12 -12.27 3.09
CA ALA A 216 -16.70 -13.14 2.00
C ALA A 216 -15.21 -13.50 2.08
N HIS A 217 -14.88 -14.63 1.48
CA HIS A 217 -13.51 -15.13 1.30
C HIS A 217 -13.20 -15.25 -0.18
N TYR A 218 -12.01 -14.83 -0.57
CA TYR A 218 -11.57 -14.92 -1.95
C TYR A 218 -10.18 -15.56 -2.03
N LEU A 219 -9.93 -16.33 -3.06
CA LEU A 219 -8.63 -16.95 -3.37
C LEU A 219 -7.98 -16.23 -4.54
N ASN A 220 -6.66 -16.08 -4.49
CA ASN A 220 -5.90 -15.73 -5.68
C ASN A 220 -6.02 -16.83 -6.74
N PRO A 221 -5.91 -16.52 -8.04
CA PRO A 221 -5.70 -17.54 -9.05
C PRO A 221 -4.34 -18.22 -8.80
N PRO A 222 -4.16 -19.49 -9.19
CA PRO A 222 -2.83 -20.08 -9.20
C PRO A 222 -1.94 -19.30 -10.19
N ASP A 223 -0.65 -19.19 -9.86
CA ASP A 223 0.38 -18.63 -10.74
C ASP A 223 0.56 -19.48 -12.00
#